data_1e94bf136e58d3857c501fb5d6ca6f7a
#
_entry.id   1e94bf136e58d3857c501fb5d6ca6f7a
#
_cell.length_a   1.000
_cell.length_b   1.000
_cell.length_c   1.000
_cell.angle_alpha   90.00
_cell.angle_beta   90.00
_cell.angle_gamma   90.00
#
_symmetry.space_group_name_H-M   'P 1'
#
loop_
_entity.id
_entity.type
_entity.pdbx_description
1 polymer ?
#
loop_
_entity_poly.entity_id
_entity_poly.type
_entity_poly.pdbx_seq_one_letter_code
_entity_poly.pdbx_strand_id
1 'polypeptide(L)'
;EAAVLSGITLVFPIVTLLFILLFFLGCPAPKTAELGSIGRRSFSRRDAIVLGLIVIIYSAVAFYNLGDTKAPQSFYRFEPNESVELDLGREQAVSSLMLYTGLNTGSYTVEYSHDGEYWYTAATVEQNYAALFKWVSAECIDGKDANTRYIRLTADKELYLGEVAVKGENGSLIECKTNASELFDEQSVVPDYQYYLNSTYFDEIYHARTAYEHLQGINPYEISHPPLGKLIIAFGIKLFGMAPFGWRFSGTLFGVGMLPVLYVLLKKMFGGIAVPACGTAIFAFDFMHFTQTRIATIDTYAVFFILLMYLFMYMYVNGGRLRHLALSGVFFGIGVACKWTCLYAGAGLAVIWLIHWIKLLKGGCGAKRFIKNCLFCLVFFVAIPCLVYYISYFAYGTARGMHGVGMFFTKEYADIVIENQKFMFTYHSGVHSEHPYSSRWYQWVLDIRPILYYLLYFDNGTRSSFGAFLNPVLCWAGLVAVVMCAYLAIRRKDRISAFIVIGYLAQLLPWVFITRTTFEYHYFPS
;
A
#
# COMPACT_ATOMS: atom_id res chain seq x y z
N GLU A 1 -9.07 15.83 -18.02
CA GLU A 1 -8.25 14.98 -17.13
C GLU A 1 -7.94 13.61 -17.75
N ALA A 2 -8.89 12.94 -18.43
CA ALA A 2 -8.61 11.67 -19.12
C ALA A 2 -7.49 11.81 -20.19
N ALA A 3 -7.40 12.94 -20.87
CA ALA A 3 -6.33 13.23 -21.82
C ALA A 3 -4.96 13.43 -21.14
N VAL A 4 -4.94 13.96 -19.92
CA VAL A 4 -3.71 14.13 -19.13
C VAL A 4 -3.22 12.78 -18.62
N LEU A 5 -4.12 11.91 -18.13
CA LEU A 5 -3.77 10.56 -17.68
C LEU A 5 -3.28 9.68 -18.86
N SER A 6 -3.91 9.78 -20.05
CA SER A 6 -3.44 9.06 -21.24
C SER A 6 -2.06 9.57 -21.69
N GLY A 7 -1.79 10.86 -21.56
CA GLY A 7 -0.48 11.45 -21.82
C GLY A 7 0.60 10.94 -20.87
N ILE A 8 0.30 10.87 -19.57
CA ILE A 8 1.22 10.34 -18.56
C ILE A 8 1.51 8.85 -18.83
N THR A 9 0.51 8.05 -19.17
CA THR A 9 0.68 6.62 -19.47
C THR A 9 1.64 6.38 -20.64
N LEU A 10 1.67 7.26 -21.63
CA LEU A 10 2.62 7.20 -22.76
C LEU A 10 4.01 7.74 -22.38
N VAL A 11 4.10 8.70 -21.45
CA VAL A 11 5.38 9.27 -21.03
C VAL A 11 6.25 8.22 -20.32
N PHE A 12 5.68 7.36 -19.45
CA PHE A 12 6.45 6.35 -18.72
C PHE A 12 7.21 5.36 -19.63
N PRO A 13 6.59 4.70 -20.64
CA PRO A 13 7.34 3.84 -21.57
C PRO A 13 8.40 4.62 -22.35
N ILE A 14 8.11 5.84 -22.79
CA ILE A 14 9.07 6.67 -23.55
C ILE A 14 10.27 7.02 -22.66
N VAL A 15 10.04 7.47 -21.43
CA VAL A 15 11.10 7.78 -20.47
C VAL A 15 11.91 6.53 -20.14
N THR A 16 11.26 5.37 -19.94
CA THR A 16 11.93 4.10 -19.70
C THR A 16 12.82 3.70 -20.87
N LEU A 17 12.31 3.77 -22.12
CA LEU A 17 13.08 3.49 -23.33
C LEU A 17 14.26 4.46 -23.48
N LEU A 18 14.05 5.74 -23.17
CA LEU A 18 15.12 6.73 -23.21
C LEU A 18 16.22 6.41 -22.19
N PHE A 19 15.87 6.05 -20.94
CA PHE A 19 16.84 5.65 -19.93
C PHE A 19 17.59 4.37 -20.30
N ILE A 20 16.90 3.38 -20.87
CA ILE A 20 17.53 2.15 -21.38
C ILE A 20 18.50 2.50 -22.50
N LEU A 21 18.09 3.33 -23.46
CA LEU A 21 18.94 3.78 -24.57
C LEU A 21 20.16 4.55 -24.05
N LEU A 22 19.96 5.50 -23.14
CA LEU A 22 21.05 6.27 -22.54
C LEU A 22 22.00 5.37 -21.73
N PHE A 23 21.48 4.33 -21.06
CA PHE A 23 22.29 3.32 -20.39
C PHE A 23 23.20 2.58 -21.38
N PHE A 24 22.66 2.09 -22.50
CA PHE A 24 23.46 1.39 -23.52
C PHE A 24 24.45 2.31 -24.23
N LEU A 25 24.09 3.58 -24.47
CA LEU A 25 24.98 4.57 -25.09
C LEU A 25 26.05 5.08 -24.13
N GLY A 26 25.72 5.20 -22.85
CA GLY A 26 26.62 5.78 -21.83
C GLY A 26 27.48 4.78 -21.08
N CYS A 27 27.16 3.49 -21.14
CA CYS A 27 27.98 2.45 -20.55
C CYS A 27 28.99 1.94 -21.57
N PRO A 28 30.30 2.17 -21.38
CA PRO A 28 31.30 1.48 -22.16
C PRO A 28 31.11 -0.03 -21.96
N ALA A 29 31.22 -0.80 -23.06
CA ALA A 29 31.14 -2.27 -22.98
C ALA A 29 31.99 -2.74 -21.80
N PRO A 30 31.47 -3.58 -20.89
CA PRO A 30 32.19 -3.97 -19.70
C PRO A 30 33.50 -4.65 -20.16
N LYS A 31 34.60 -3.91 -20.08
CA LYS A 31 35.90 -4.55 -20.04
C LYS A 31 35.72 -5.56 -18.92
N THR A 32 35.99 -6.84 -19.14
CA THR A 32 35.95 -7.91 -18.15
C THR A 32 36.58 -7.37 -16.87
N ALA A 33 35.77 -6.71 -16.07
CA ALA A 33 36.23 -6.07 -14.86
C ALA A 33 36.62 -7.22 -13.96
N GLU A 34 37.87 -7.24 -13.58
CA GLU A 34 38.35 -8.06 -12.49
C GLU A 34 37.42 -7.76 -11.32
N LEU A 35 36.46 -8.65 -11.06
CA LEU A 35 35.47 -8.59 -9.98
C LEU A 35 36.14 -8.64 -8.58
N GLY A 36 37.47 -8.45 -8.52
CA GLY A 36 38.29 -8.52 -7.32
C GLY A 36 38.29 -7.28 -6.43
N SER A 37 37.77 -6.12 -6.87
CA SER A 37 37.85 -4.87 -6.10
C SER A 37 36.50 -4.26 -5.72
N ILE A 38 35.52 -5.07 -5.31
CA ILE A 38 34.20 -4.59 -4.84
C ILE A 38 34.28 -3.77 -3.52
N GLY A 39 35.50 -3.46 -3.03
CA GLY A 39 35.72 -2.99 -1.66
C GLY A 39 35.49 -1.51 -1.35
N ARG A 40 35.51 -0.56 -2.27
CA ARG A 40 35.41 0.87 -1.95
C ARG A 40 34.72 1.68 -3.05
N ARG A 41 33.45 1.41 -3.28
CA ARG A 41 32.61 2.27 -4.12
C ARG A 41 32.01 3.34 -3.24
N SER A 42 32.78 4.39 -2.97
CA SER A 42 32.35 5.51 -2.14
C SER A 42 31.26 6.31 -2.85
N PHE A 43 30.26 6.72 -2.09
CA PHE A 43 29.24 7.64 -2.54
C PHE A 43 29.87 9.02 -2.73
N SER A 44 29.77 9.60 -3.92
CA SER A 44 30.40 10.87 -4.30
C SER A 44 29.39 12.03 -4.26
N ARG A 45 29.88 13.27 -4.33
CA ARG A 45 29.02 14.44 -4.48
C ARG A 45 28.16 14.37 -5.75
N ARG A 46 28.67 13.79 -6.83
CA ARG A 46 27.91 13.59 -8.06
C ARG A 46 26.77 12.58 -7.87
N ASP A 47 26.99 11.51 -7.11
CA ASP A 47 25.93 10.56 -6.75
C ASP A 47 24.83 11.26 -5.95
N ALA A 48 25.18 12.12 -4.98
CA ALA A 48 24.21 12.88 -4.20
C ALA A 48 23.35 13.82 -5.07
N ILE A 49 23.97 14.50 -6.04
CA ILE A 49 23.24 15.40 -6.96
C ILE A 49 22.27 14.59 -7.85
N VAL A 50 22.77 13.53 -8.49
CA VAL A 50 21.92 12.70 -9.38
C VAL A 50 20.78 12.04 -8.63
N LEU A 51 21.06 11.43 -7.49
CA LEU A 51 20.02 10.84 -6.63
C LEU A 51 19.03 11.91 -6.14
N GLY A 52 19.54 13.07 -5.70
CA GLY A 52 18.70 14.18 -5.26
C GLY A 52 17.72 14.64 -6.35
N LEU A 53 18.19 14.76 -7.61
CA LEU A 53 17.34 15.12 -8.74
C LEU A 53 16.27 14.05 -8.99
N ILE A 54 16.62 12.76 -9.00
CA ILE A 54 15.65 11.67 -9.19
C ILE A 54 14.61 11.70 -8.07
N VAL A 55 15.02 11.83 -6.81
CA VAL A 55 14.12 11.86 -5.64
C VAL A 55 13.21 13.09 -5.69
N ILE A 56 13.72 14.28 -6.01
CA ILE A 56 12.91 15.50 -6.08
C ILE A 56 11.87 15.41 -7.20
N ILE A 57 12.29 15.00 -8.41
CA ILE A 57 11.37 14.86 -9.55
C ILE A 57 10.30 13.82 -9.25
N TYR A 58 10.70 12.65 -8.75
CA TYR A 58 9.74 11.59 -8.42
C TYR A 58 8.80 12.04 -7.30
N SER A 59 9.31 12.69 -6.24
CA SER A 59 8.46 13.18 -5.14
C SER A 59 7.41 14.16 -5.64
N ALA A 60 7.80 15.11 -6.50
CA ALA A 60 6.85 16.06 -7.08
C ALA A 60 5.71 15.36 -7.84
N VAL A 61 6.04 14.33 -8.64
CA VAL A 61 5.04 13.54 -9.37
C VAL A 61 4.24 12.63 -8.44
N ALA A 62 4.88 11.97 -7.48
CA ALA A 62 4.23 11.01 -6.59
C ALA A 62 3.24 11.66 -5.61
N PHE A 63 3.51 12.87 -5.13
CA PHE A 63 2.62 13.61 -4.24
C PHE A 63 1.60 14.49 -4.98
N TYR A 64 1.78 14.72 -6.29
CA TYR A 64 0.82 15.48 -7.08
C TYR A 64 -0.50 14.71 -7.21
N ASN A 65 -1.63 15.34 -6.90
CA ASN A 65 -2.96 14.73 -6.92
C ASN A 65 -2.99 13.36 -6.18
N LEU A 66 -2.38 13.30 -5.01
CA LEU A 66 -2.37 12.08 -4.19
C LEU A 66 -3.75 11.81 -3.57
N GLY A 67 -4.49 12.87 -3.27
CA GLY A 67 -5.81 12.84 -2.65
C GLY A 67 -6.11 14.17 -1.98
N ASP A 68 -7.38 14.40 -1.70
CA ASP A 68 -7.81 15.58 -0.98
C ASP A 68 -7.21 15.61 0.44
N THR A 69 -6.78 16.79 0.85
CA THR A 69 -6.19 17.01 2.18
C THR A 69 -7.22 17.19 3.27
N LYS A 70 -8.48 17.30 2.89
CA LYS A 70 -9.63 17.45 3.79
C LYS A 70 -10.71 16.44 3.44
N ALA A 71 -11.37 15.93 4.45
CA ALA A 71 -12.56 15.09 4.38
C ALA A 71 -13.30 15.26 5.72
N PRO A 72 -14.57 14.90 5.85
CA PRO A 72 -15.28 14.91 7.13
C PRO A 72 -14.51 14.14 8.20
N GLN A 73 -14.36 14.75 9.39
CA GLN A 73 -13.63 14.21 10.53
C GLN A 73 -14.55 13.89 11.71
N SER A 74 -15.70 14.56 11.82
CA SER A 74 -16.76 14.28 12.77
C SER A 74 -17.72 13.23 12.20
N PHE A 75 -18.32 12.43 13.07
CA PHE A 75 -19.27 11.38 12.66
C PHE A 75 -20.41 11.31 13.64
N TYR A 76 -21.62 11.52 13.14
CA TYR A 76 -22.84 11.23 13.88
C TYR A 76 -23.03 9.71 13.95
N ARG A 77 -23.29 9.21 15.16
CA ARG A 77 -23.56 7.79 15.40
C ARG A 77 -25.06 7.54 15.45
N PHE A 78 -25.58 6.90 14.44
CA PHE A 78 -26.93 6.40 14.42
C PHE A 78 -27.07 5.14 15.28
N GLU A 79 -28.08 5.10 16.15
CA GLU A 79 -28.53 3.86 16.76
C GLU A 79 -29.43 3.07 15.78
N PRO A 80 -29.64 1.75 15.98
CA PRO A 80 -30.52 0.96 15.12
C PRO A 80 -31.95 1.52 15.07
N ASN A 81 -32.47 1.77 13.87
CA ASN A 81 -33.76 2.38 13.57
C ASN A 81 -33.91 3.84 14.04
N GLU A 82 -32.83 4.49 14.34
CA GLU A 82 -32.83 5.93 14.60
C GLU A 82 -33.04 6.73 13.32
N SER A 83 -33.82 7.80 13.42
CA SER A 83 -34.13 8.72 12.34
C SER A 83 -33.64 10.12 12.67
N VAL A 84 -32.99 10.77 11.72
CA VAL A 84 -32.62 12.18 11.75
C VAL A 84 -33.41 12.93 10.68
N GLU A 85 -34.06 14.03 11.08
CA GLU A 85 -34.84 14.88 10.18
C GLU A 85 -34.06 16.13 9.82
N LEU A 86 -34.16 16.53 8.55
CA LEU A 86 -33.55 17.72 7.95
C LEU A 86 -34.67 18.62 7.47
N ASP A 87 -34.79 19.83 8.05
CA ASP A 87 -35.72 20.87 7.58
C ASP A 87 -34.98 21.85 6.65
N LEU A 88 -35.39 21.89 5.40
CA LEU A 88 -34.85 22.78 4.37
C LEU A 88 -35.36 24.22 4.50
N GLY A 89 -36.20 24.50 5.54
CA GLY A 89 -36.77 25.82 5.85
C GLY A 89 -37.94 26.23 4.95
N ARG A 90 -37.99 25.73 3.73
CA ARG A 90 -39.07 25.92 2.75
C ARG A 90 -39.09 24.76 1.76
N GLU A 91 -40.16 24.60 1.03
CA GLU A 91 -40.17 23.70 -0.12
C GLU A 91 -39.18 24.13 -1.19
N GLN A 92 -38.36 23.23 -1.64
CA GLN A 92 -37.37 23.43 -2.71
C GLN A 92 -37.11 22.13 -3.46
N ALA A 93 -36.68 22.31 -4.71
CA ALA A 93 -36.30 21.18 -5.55
C ALA A 93 -34.97 20.59 -5.08
N VAL A 94 -34.98 19.29 -4.77
CA VAL A 94 -33.80 18.50 -4.38
C VAL A 94 -33.47 17.52 -5.50
N SER A 95 -32.26 17.63 -6.07
CA SER A 95 -31.81 16.73 -7.13
C SER A 95 -31.13 15.49 -6.59
N SER A 96 -30.27 15.63 -5.59
CA SER A 96 -29.53 14.52 -5.03
C SER A 96 -29.11 14.76 -3.59
N LEU A 97 -28.81 13.65 -2.91
CA LEU A 97 -28.22 13.62 -1.58
C LEU A 97 -26.85 12.99 -1.67
N MET A 98 -25.82 13.62 -1.07
CA MET A 98 -24.52 13.01 -0.91
C MET A 98 -24.27 12.72 0.58
N LEU A 99 -23.81 11.51 0.87
CA LEU A 99 -23.52 11.03 2.21
C LEU A 99 -22.05 10.65 2.31
N TYR A 100 -21.32 11.16 3.31
CA TYR A 100 -19.98 10.68 3.60
C TYR A 100 -20.05 9.57 4.65
N THR A 101 -19.88 8.34 4.20
CA THR A 101 -20.02 7.16 5.04
C THR A 101 -18.83 6.96 5.97
N GLY A 102 -19.10 6.52 7.18
CA GLY A 102 -18.09 6.21 8.20
C GLY A 102 -17.95 4.72 8.47
N LEU A 103 -17.89 4.34 9.75
CA LEU A 103 -17.76 2.95 10.20
C LEU A 103 -19.10 2.20 10.21
N ASN A 104 -18.99 0.88 10.32
CA ASN A 104 -20.05 -0.11 10.33
C ASN A 104 -20.73 -0.30 8.97
N THR A 105 -21.62 -1.28 8.86
CA THR A 105 -22.31 -1.62 7.61
C THR A 105 -23.80 -1.83 7.85
N GLY A 106 -24.60 -1.30 6.95
CA GLY A 106 -26.07 -1.34 6.98
C GLY A 106 -26.63 -0.51 5.83
N SER A 107 -27.79 0.10 6.04
CA SER A 107 -28.44 0.95 5.04
C SER A 107 -29.12 2.16 5.70
N TYR A 108 -29.22 3.26 4.93
CA TYR A 108 -30.04 4.40 5.23
C TYR A 108 -31.27 4.41 4.34
N THR A 109 -32.45 4.45 4.91
CA THR A 109 -33.66 4.78 4.18
C THR A 109 -33.77 6.30 4.13
N VAL A 110 -33.89 6.83 2.92
CA VAL A 110 -34.10 8.25 2.64
C VAL A 110 -35.56 8.47 2.36
N GLU A 111 -36.23 9.30 3.13
CA GLU A 111 -37.62 9.68 2.95
C GLU A 111 -37.73 11.18 2.81
N TYR A 112 -38.80 11.65 2.14
CA TYR A 112 -39.11 13.06 2.00
C TYR A 112 -40.55 13.37 2.40
N SER A 113 -40.80 14.59 2.78
CA SER A 113 -42.13 15.08 3.16
C SER A 113 -42.31 16.57 2.87
N HIS A 114 -43.55 16.96 2.51
CA HIS A 114 -43.92 18.37 2.31
C HIS A 114 -44.32 19.06 3.63
N ASP A 115 -44.98 18.31 4.53
CA ASP A 115 -45.62 18.82 5.75
C ASP A 115 -44.99 18.30 7.06
N GLY A 116 -44.08 17.28 6.98
CA GLY A 116 -43.49 16.64 8.14
C GLY A 116 -44.39 15.55 8.78
N GLU A 117 -45.59 15.31 8.24
CA GLU A 117 -46.53 14.30 8.76
C GLU A 117 -46.57 13.07 7.85
N TYR A 118 -46.66 13.29 6.55
CA TYR A 118 -46.70 12.18 5.55
C TYR A 118 -45.34 12.04 4.87
N TRP A 119 -44.78 10.82 4.95
CA TRP A 119 -43.45 10.49 4.46
C TRP A 119 -43.47 9.54 3.28
N TYR A 120 -42.67 9.81 2.28
CA TYR A 120 -42.49 9.02 1.08
C TYR A 120 -41.06 8.54 0.96
N THR A 121 -40.83 7.25 0.73
CA THR A 121 -39.50 6.71 0.51
C THR A 121 -38.94 7.15 -0.83
N ALA A 122 -37.82 7.82 -0.82
CA ALA A 122 -37.11 8.26 -2.02
C ALA A 122 -36.06 7.22 -2.48
N ALA A 123 -35.22 6.76 -1.56
CA ALA A 123 -34.12 5.86 -1.87
C ALA A 123 -33.71 5.03 -0.64
N THR A 124 -32.95 3.97 -0.90
CA THR A 124 -32.18 3.27 0.12
C THR A 124 -30.70 3.35 -0.25
N VAL A 125 -29.89 3.87 0.65
CA VAL A 125 -28.43 4.00 0.47
C VAL A 125 -27.73 2.90 1.26
N GLU A 126 -27.08 1.98 0.56
CA GLU A 126 -26.32 0.92 1.21
C GLU A 126 -24.93 1.39 1.64
N GLN A 127 -24.65 1.33 2.92
CA GLN A 127 -23.29 1.45 3.48
C GLN A 127 -22.73 0.03 3.67
N ASN A 128 -22.31 -0.59 2.57
CA ASN A 128 -21.61 -1.88 2.64
C ASN A 128 -20.12 -1.66 2.92
N TYR A 129 -19.36 -2.75 3.14
CA TYR A 129 -17.93 -2.68 3.46
C TYR A 129 -17.08 -1.98 2.37
N ALA A 130 -17.56 -1.92 1.13
CA ALA A 130 -16.87 -1.23 0.02
C ALA A 130 -17.21 0.27 -0.07
N ALA A 131 -18.15 0.74 0.75
CA ALA A 131 -18.62 2.12 0.79
C ALA A 131 -18.21 2.83 2.09
N LEU A 132 -17.06 2.53 2.69
CA LEU A 132 -16.61 3.14 3.94
C LEU A 132 -15.57 4.23 3.68
N PHE A 133 -15.69 5.36 4.41
CA PHE A 133 -14.90 6.58 4.20
C PHE A 133 -14.95 7.06 2.76
N LYS A 134 -16.18 7.21 2.28
CA LYS A 134 -16.49 7.44 0.88
C LYS A 134 -17.73 8.28 0.73
N TRP A 135 -17.74 9.19 -0.24
CA TRP A 135 -18.94 9.86 -0.66
C TRP A 135 -19.83 8.90 -1.47
N VAL A 136 -21.08 8.83 -1.11
CA VAL A 136 -22.10 8.05 -1.83
C VAL A 136 -23.24 8.98 -2.21
N SER A 137 -23.63 9.00 -3.48
CA SER A 137 -24.75 9.80 -3.96
C SER A 137 -26.00 8.95 -4.07
N ALA A 138 -27.13 9.50 -3.64
CA ALA A 138 -28.44 8.98 -3.90
C ALA A 138 -29.20 10.00 -4.74
N GLU A 139 -29.73 9.61 -5.86
CA GLU A 139 -30.75 10.38 -6.58
C GLU A 139 -32.02 10.31 -5.75
N CYS A 140 -32.48 11.46 -5.27
CA CYS A 140 -33.48 11.47 -4.23
C CYS A 140 -34.90 11.36 -4.74
N ILE A 141 -35.23 11.86 -5.93
CA ILE A 141 -36.61 11.93 -6.37
C ILE A 141 -36.67 11.88 -7.90
N ASP A 142 -37.31 10.85 -8.43
CA ASP A 142 -37.57 10.74 -9.86
C ASP A 142 -38.71 11.68 -10.27
N GLY A 143 -38.45 12.65 -11.14
CA GLY A 143 -39.46 13.38 -11.89
C GLY A 143 -40.06 14.62 -11.23
N LYS A 144 -41.34 14.88 -11.44
CA LYS A 144 -42.03 16.16 -11.22
C LYS A 144 -42.26 16.58 -9.77
N ASP A 145 -42.03 15.68 -8.79
CA ASP A 145 -42.28 15.95 -7.37
C ASP A 145 -40.98 16.20 -6.56
N ALA A 146 -39.96 16.72 -7.24
CA ALA A 146 -38.65 17.02 -6.62
C ALA A 146 -38.69 18.09 -5.52
N ASN A 147 -39.82 18.80 -5.33
CA ASN A 147 -39.96 19.78 -4.28
C ASN A 147 -40.29 19.13 -2.95
N THR A 148 -39.48 19.37 -1.96
CA THR A 148 -39.71 18.90 -0.59
C THR A 148 -39.24 19.94 0.43
N ARG A 149 -39.77 19.90 1.63
CA ARG A 149 -39.29 20.69 2.76
C ARG A 149 -38.52 19.85 3.78
N TYR A 150 -38.91 18.60 3.96
CA TYR A 150 -38.31 17.75 4.97
C TYR A 150 -37.70 16.50 4.32
N ILE A 151 -36.51 16.12 4.80
CA ILE A 151 -35.85 14.86 4.46
C ILE A 151 -35.60 14.12 5.76
N ARG A 152 -35.81 12.82 5.78
CA ARG A 152 -35.53 11.94 6.92
C ARG A 152 -34.58 10.83 6.50
N LEU A 153 -33.51 10.66 7.29
CA LEU A 153 -32.56 9.57 7.17
C LEU A 153 -32.80 8.60 8.31
N THR A 154 -33.09 7.34 8.03
CA THR A 154 -33.29 6.30 9.02
C THR A 154 -32.26 5.20 8.81
N ALA A 155 -31.43 4.92 9.82
CA ALA A 155 -30.44 3.84 9.77
C ALA A 155 -31.05 2.51 10.22
N ASP A 156 -30.80 1.41 9.50
CA ASP A 156 -31.28 0.07 9.88
C ASP A 156 -30.47 -0.57 11.01
N LYS A 157 -29.25 -0.10 11.24
CA LYS A 157 -28.29 -0.59 12.26
C LYS A 157 -27.51 0.57 12.83
N GLU A 158 -26.64 0.25 13.81
CA GLU A 158 -25.64 1.21 14.26
C GLU A 158 -24.69 1.57 13.11
N LEU A 159 -24.74 2.82 12.66
CA LEU A 159 -23.94 3.35 11.55
C LEU A 159 -23.30 4.69 11.93
N TYR A 160 -22.16 4.97 11.32
CA TYR A 160 -21.47 6.26 11.45
C TYR A 160 -21.56 7.00 10.12
N LEU A 161 -22.07 8.23 10.15
CA LEU A 161 -22.21 9.12 8.99
C LEU A 161 -21.47 10.43 9.29
N GLY A 162 -20.52 10.82 8.42
CA GLY A 162 -19.70 12.01 8.66
C GLY A 162 -20.39 13.28 8.21
N GLU A 163 -20.91 13.33 6.99
CA GLU A 163 -21.45 14.56 6.44
C GLU A 163 -22.60 14.27 5.48
N VAL A 164 -23.58 15.14 5.44
CA VAL A 164 -24.74 15.10 4.52
C VAL A 164 -24.75 16.37 3.69
N ALA A 165 -24.85 16.21 2.38
CA ALA A 165 -25.02 17.34 1.47
C ALA A 165 -26.32 17.17 0.68
N VAL A 166 -27.24 18.12 0.82
CA VAL A 166 -28.46 18.21 0.02
C VAL A 166 -28.20 19.12 -1.16
N LYS A 167 -28.35 18.63 -2.40
CA LYS A 167 -28.09 19.39 -3.63
C LYS A 167 -29.39 19.74 -4.34
N GLY A 168 -29.53 21.01 -4.71
CA GLY A 168 -30.60 21.50 -5.56
C GLY A 168 -30.37 21.19 -7.04
N GLU A 169 -31.33 21.50 -7.91
CA GLU A 169 -31.29 21.21 -9.37
C GLU A 169 -30.06 21.81 -10.08
N ASN A 170 -29.54 22.92 -9.60
CA ASN A 170 -28.33 23.57 -10.14
C ASN A 170 -27.04 23.10 -9.49
N GLY A 171 -27.09 22.03 -8.67
CA GLY A 171 -25.95 21.50 -7.93
C GLY A 171 -25.53 22.33 -6.71
N SER A 172 -26.24 23.41 -6.37
CA SER A 172 -25.95 24.20 -5.16
C SER A 172 -26.33 23.44 -3.91
N LEU A 173 -25.53 23.63 -2.83
CA LEU A 173 -25.86 23.09 -1.51
C LEU A 173 -27.05 23.83 -0.91
N ILE A 174 -27.95 23.08 -0.33
CA ILE A 174 -29.12 23.58 0.41
C ILE A 174 -28.81 23.51 1.91
N GLU A 175 -28.92 24.62 2.60
CA GLU A 175 -28.76 24.65 4.06
C GLU A 175 -29.95 23.93 4.73
N CYS A 176 -29.63 23.06 5.67
CA CYS A 176 -30.62 22.29 6.42
C CYS A 176 -30.53 22.60 7.92
N LYS A 177 -31.66 22.57 8.60
CA LYS A 177 -31.73 22.59 10.05
C LYS A 177 -31.97 21.19 10.56
N THR A 178 -31.15 20.75 11.52
CA THR A 178 -31.26 19.45 12.15
C THR A 178 -30.77 19.52 13.60
N ASN A 179 -31.13 18.55 14.41
CA ASN A 179 -30.58 18.34 15.76
C ASN A 179 -29.25 17.56 15.75
N ALA A 180 -28.89 16.96 14.61
CA ALA A 180 -27.62 16.24 14.39
C ALA A 180 -26.63 17.18 13.68
N SER A 181 -26.04 18.13 14.43
CA SER A 181 -25.18 19.18 13.88
C SER A 181 -23.92 18.64 13.19
N GLU A 182 -23.43 17.47 13.65
CA GLU A 182 -22.26 16.80 13.10
C GLU A 182 -22.43 16.35 11.64
N LEU A 183 -23.68 16.29 11.14
CA LEU A 183 -23.98 15.96 9.75
C LEU A 183 -23.85 17.16 8.79
N PHE A 184 -23.65 18.39 9.32
CA PHE A 184 -23.63 19.63 8.54
C PHE A 184 -22.53 20.60 8.99
N ASP A 185 -21.54 20.15 9.75
CA ASP A 185 -20.49 21.02 10.29
C ASP A 185 -19.27 21.16 9.35
N GLU A 186 -19.19 20.35 8.30
CA GLU A 186 -18.07 20.33 7.38
C GLU A 186 -18.49 20.52 5.90
N GLN A 187 -19.55 21.27 5.61
CA GLN A 187 -20.09 21.52 4.26
C GLN A 187 -19.06 22.04 3.25
N SER A 188 -17.99 22.68 3.72
CA SER A 188 -16.93 23.20 2.87
C SER A 188 -16.07 22.12 2.20
N VAL A 189 -16.17 20.85 2.65
CA VAL A 189 -15.43 19.72 2.07
C VAL A 189 -16.28 18.85 1.16
N VAL A 190 -17.55 19.19 0.96
CA VAL A 190 -18.45 18.47 0.06
C VAL A 190 -17.96 18.61 -1.39
N PRO A 191 -17.71 17.51 -2.11
CA PRO A 191 -17.26 17.58 -3.49
C PRO A 191 -18.44 17.70 -4.46
N ASP A 192 -18.15 18.09 -5.69
CA ASP A 192 -19.17 18.09 -6.75
C ASP A 192 -19.67 16.67 -7.06
N TYR A 193 -18.77 15.69 -7.04
CA TYR A 193 -19.07 14.27 -7.25
C TYR A 193 -18.06 13.38 -6.54
N GLN A 194 -18.42 12.13 -6.33
CA GLN A 194 -17.52 11.11 -5.78
C GLN A 194 -16.39 10.81 -6.77
N TYR A 195 -15.15 10.81 -6.26
CA TYR A 195 -13.96 10.57 -7.07
C TYR A 195 -12.84 9.92 -6.24
N TYR A 196 -11.85 9.30 -6.86
CA TYR A 196 -10.75 8.66 -6.12
C TYR A 196 -9.92 9.65 -5.27
N LEU A 197 -9.96 10.95 -5.57
CA LEU A 197 -9.27 11.95 -4.76
C LEU A 197 -9.98 12.25 -3.43
N ASN A 198 -11.31 12.04 -3.34
CA ASN A 198 -12.11 12.37 -2.16
C ASN A 198 -12.69 11.14 -1.43
N SER A 199 -12.39 9.95 -1.88
CA SER A 199 -12.97 8.71 -1.37
C SER A 199 -11.96 7.58 -1.37
N THR A 200 -12.20 6.55 -0.55
CA THR A 200 -11.46 5.30 -0.58
C THR A 200 -11.73 4.54 -1.89
N TYR A 201 -10.77 3.78 -2.36
CA TYR A 201 -10.92 2.84 -3.46
C TYR A 201 -10.09 1.58 -3.22
N PHE A 202 -10.47 0.48 -3.86
CA PHE A 202 -9.79 -0.81 -3.78
C PHE A 202 -9.51 -1.22 -2.31
N ASP A 203 -8.30 -1.68 -1.99
CA ASP A 203 -7.92 -2.17 -0.66
C ASP A 203 -7.81 -1.07 0.43
N GLU A 204 -7.96 0.21 0.09
CA GLU A 204 -8.00 1.29 1.08
C GLU A 204 -9.18 1.11 2.05
N ILE A 205 -10.31 0.55 1.57
CA ILE A 205 -11.48 0.23 2.40
C ILE A 205 -11.16 -0.71 3.56
N TYR A 206 -10.10 -1.51 3.44
CA TYR A 206 -9.62 -2.41 4.50
C TYR A 206 -8.51 -1.78 5.33
N HIS A 207 -7.48 -1.27 4.66
CA HIS A 207 -6.26 -0.85 5.35
C HIS A 207 -6.35 0.54 5.96
N ALA A 208 -6.94 1.52 5.27
CA ALA A 208 -7.16 2.86 5.83
C ALA A 208 -8.20 2.81 6.96
N ARG A 209 -9.29 2.04 6.78
CA ARG A 209 -10.26 1.77 7.82
C ARG A 209 -9.58 1.21 9.08
N THR A 210 -8.83 0.12 8.95
CA THR A 210 -8.20 -0.53 10.10
C THR A 210 -7.12 0.34 10.74
N ALA A 211 -6.42 1.17 9.95
CA ALA A 211 -5.52 2.18 10.48
C ALA A 211 -6.26 3.21 11.35
N TYR A 212 -7.44 3.66 10.92
CA TYR A 212 -8.32 4.54 11.70
C TYR A 212 -8.83 3.84 12.96
N GLU A 213 -9.31 2.59 12.85
CA GLU A 213 -9.75 1.78 13.99
C GLU A 213 -8.64 1.66 15.06
N HIS A 214 -7.39 1.47 14.65
CA HIS A 214 -6.24 1.45 15.56
C HIS A 214 -6.02 2.79 16.29
N LEU A 215 -6.26 3.93 15.63
CA LEU A 215 -6.15 5.25 16.25
C LEU A 215 -7.27 5.51 17.26
N GLN A 216 -8.46 5.00 16.97
CA GLN A 216 -9.64 5.16 17.85
C GLN A 216 -9.72 4.11 18.97
N GLY A 217 -8.80 3.15 19.03
CA GLY A 217 -8.84 2.06 20.01
C GLY A 217 -10.02 1.11 19.79
N ILE A 218 -10.49 0.96 18.57
CA ILE A 218 -11.58 0.06 18.16
C ILE A 218 -10.98 -1.27 17.68
N ASN A 219 -11.72 -2.37 17.86
CA ASN A 219 -11.31 -3.67 17.35
C ASN A 219 -11.14 -3.63 15.83
N PRO A 220 -9.97 -4.03 15.31
CA PRO A 220 -9.66 -3.91 13.89
C PRO A 220 -10.51 -4.86 13.04
N TYR A 221 -11.01 -4.37 11.93
CA TYR A 221 -11.77 -5.16 10.96
C TYR A 221 -10.87 -6.07 10.11
N GLU A 222 -9.82 -5.50 9.51
CA GLU A 222 -8.87 -6.26 8.69
C GLU A 222 -7.80 -6.88 9.59
N ILE A 223 -7.92 -8.18 9.84
CA ILE A 223 -7.05 -8.97 10.70
C ILE A 223 -6.32 -10.10 9.95
N SER A 224 -6.44 -10.14 8.61
CA SER A 224 -5.80 -11.17 7.78
C SER A 224 -4.31 -10.91 7.51
N HIS A 225 -3.79 -9.76 7.94
CA HIS A 225 -2.39 -9.40 7.83
C HIS A 225 -1.86 -8.84 9.16
N PRO A 226 -0.52 -8.92 9.40
CA PRO A 226 0.09 -8.32 10.59
C PRO A 226 -0.18 -6.82 10.69
N PRO A 227 -0.16 -6.23 11.91
CA PRO A 227 -0.66 -4.87 12.11
C PRO A 227 0.29 -3.75 11.71
N LEU A 228 1.62 -3.97 11.66
CA LEU A 228 2.59 -2.88 11.56
C LEU A 228 2.41 -2.04 10.28
N GLY A 229 2.07 -2.65 9.15
CA GLY A 229 1.80 -1.91 7.91
C GLY A 229 0.64 -0.93 8.07
N LYS A 230 -0.44 -1.33 8.76
CA LYS A 230 -1.60 -0.49 9.05
C LYS A 230 -1.28 0.59 10.09
N LEU A 231 -0.40 0.31 11.05
CA LEU A 231 0.11 1.31 12.00
C LEU A 231 0.96 2.38 11.31
N ILE A 232 1.67 2.05 10.23
CA ILE A 232 2.40 3.03 9.43
C ILE A 232 1.40 3.91 8.64
N ILE A 233 0.30 3.34 8.12
CA ILE A 233 -0.79 4.13 7.52
C ILE A 233 -1.41 5.05 8.58
N ALA A 234 -1.70 4.54 9.78
CA ALA A 234 -2.23 5.31 10.90
C ALA A 234 -1.38 6.52 11.26
N PHE A 235 -0.06 6.45 11.11
CA PHE A 235 0.82 7.59 11.30
C PHE A 235 0.52 8.73 10.32
N GLY A 236 0.27 8.44 9.04
CA GLY A 236 -0.14 9.44 8.05
C GLY A 236 -1.51 10.06 8.38
N ILE A 237 -2.49 9.23 8.77
CA ILE A 237 -3.80 9.69 9.22
C ILE A 237 -3.68 10.59 10.46
N LYS A 238 -2.83 10.23 11.40
CA LYS A 238 -2.61 11.05 12.61
C LYS A 238 -2.03 12.43 12.31
N LEU A 239 -1.22 12.56 11.26
CA LEU A 239 -0.60 13.83 10.87
C LEU A 239 -1.52 14.71 10.03
N PHE A 240 -2.33 14.13 9.15
CA PHE A 240 -3.08 14.87 8.12
C PHE A 240 -4.60 14.65 8.18
N GLY A 241 -5.10 13.96 9.20
CA GLY A 241 -6.51 13.61 9.34
C GLY A 241 -6.92 12.36 8.55
N MET A 242 -8.14 11.88 8.81
CA MET A 242 -8.75 10.77 8.07
C MET A 242 -9.27 11.29 6.72
N ALA A 243 -8.34 11.59 5.82
CA ALA A 243 -8.56 12.10 4.48
C ALA A 243 -7.70 11.32 3.47
N PRO A 244 -8.05 11.31 2.16
CA PRO A 244 -7.31 10.57 1.14
C PRO A 244 -5.81 10.84 1.13
N PHE A 245 -5.41 12.09 1.26
CA PHE A 245 -4.00 12.44 1.42
C PHE A 245 -3.38 11.79 2.67
N GLY A 246 -4.09 11.83 3.81
CA GLY A 246 -3.60 11.33 5.09
C GLY A 246 -3.30 9.82 5.03
N TRP A 247 -4.23 9.00 4.55
CA TRP A 247 -4.00 7.56 4.50
C TRP A 247 -3.04 7.11 3.40
N ARG A 248 -2.84 7.89 2.30
CA ARG A 248 -1.89 7.60 1.22
C ARG A 248 -0.49 8.12 1.47
N PHE A 249 -0.34 9.15 2.32
CA PHE A 249 0.92 9.84 2.58
C PHE A 249 2.07 8.90 2.93
N SER A 250 1.87 8.03 3.91
CA SER A 250 2.93 7.12 4.39
C SER A 250 3.40 6.18 3.27
N GLY A 251 2.48 5.60 2.49
CA GLY A 251 2.82 4.74 1.35
C GLY A 251 3.69 5.47 0.33
N THR A 252 3.27 6.68 -0.05
CA THR A 252 4.02 7.52 -1.01
C THR A 252 5.41 7.89 -0.48
N LEU A 253 5.51 8.24 0.80
CA LEU A 253 6.81 8.55 1.44
C LEU A 253 7.76 7.35 1.41
N PHE A 254 7.26 6.15 1.69
CA PHE A 254 8.05 4.92 1.60
C PHE A 254 8.42 4.58 0.16
N GLY A 255 7.53 4.83 -0.82
CA GLY A 255 7.84 4.71 -2.24
C GLY A 255 9.00 5.61 -2.68
N VAL A 256 8.98 6.88 -2.26
CA VAL A 256 10.12 7.81 -2.45
C VAL A 256 11.36 7.29 -1.75
N GLY A 257 11.23 6.76 -0.53
CA GLY A 257 12.32 6.19 0.25
C GLY A 257 12.97 4.94 -0.37
N MET A 258 12.27 4.20 -1.23
CA MET A 258 12.85 3.07 -1.97
C MET A 258 13.96 3.52 -2.92
N LEU A 259 13.87 4.70 -3.51
CA LEU A 259 14.82 5.19 -4.51
C LEU A 259 16.25 5.32 -3.97
N PRO A 260 16.52 6.00 -2.82
CA PRO A 260 17.87 6.05 -2.27
C PRO A 260 18.39 4.68 -1.82
N VAL A 261 17.51 3.80 -1.31
CA VAL A 261 17.91 2.44 -0.92
C VAL A 261 18.38 1.64 -2.15
N LEU A 262 17.60 1.67 -3.23
CA LEU A 262 17.94 1.00 -4.48
C LEU A 262 19.20 1.60 -5.12
N TYR A 263 19.32 2.94 -5.15
CA TYR A 263 20.51 3.61 -5.68
C TYR A 263 21.77 3.15 -4.95
N VAL A 264 21.73 3.11 -3.62
CA VAL A 264 22.87 2.66 -2.80
C VAL A 264 23.18 1.20 -3.05
N LEU A 265 22.16 0.33 -3.17
CA LEU A 265 22.36 -1.09 -3.49
C LEU A 265 23.05 -1.26 -4.85
N LEU A 266 22.55 -0.63 -5.90
CA LEU A 266 23.14 -0.65 -7.24
C LEU A 266 24.54 -0.05 -7.27
N LYS A 267 24.77 1.04 -6.51
CA LYS A 267 26.10 1.66 -6.34
C LYS A 267 27.08 0.70 -5.70
N LYS A 268 26.67 -0.06 -4.69
CA LYS A 268 27.50 -1.09 -4.05
C LYS A 268 27.79 -2.27 -4.96
N MET A 269 26.81 -2.66 -5.79
CA MET A 269 26.97 -3.77 -6.74
C MET A 269 27.88 -3.39 -7.92
N PHE A 270 27.56 -2.32 -8.62
CA PHE A 270 28.14 -2.00 -9.92
C PHE A 270 29.15 -0.84 -9.92
N GLY A 271 29.13 0.01 -8.89
CA GLY A 271 29.95 1.24 -8.87
C GLY A 271 29.50 2.26 -9.92
N GLY A 272 30.39 3.18 -10.27
CA GLY A 272 30.07 4.22 -11.25
C GLY A 272 28.87 5.07 -10.83
N ILE A 273 28.30 5.83 -11.77
CA ILE A 273 27.09 6.64 -11.56
C ILE A 273 25.97 6.18 -12.49
N ALA A 274 26.30 5.76 -13.73
CA ALA A 274 25.30 5.46 -14.75
C ALA A 274 24.35 4.33 -14.35
N VAL A 275 24.88 3.16 -13.91
CA VAL A 275 24.03 2.02 -13.54
C VAL A 275 23.11 2.34 -12.36
N PRO A 276 23.61 2.92 -11.22
CA PRO A 276 22.72 3.32 -10.13
C PRO A 276 21.68 4.35 -10.55
N ALA A 277 22.06 5.36 -11.33
CA ALA A 277 21.17 6.41 -11.78
C ALA A 277 20.07 5.87 -12.72
N CYS A 278 20.46 5.13 -13.77
CA CYS A 278 19.50 4.57 -14.72
C CYS A 278 18.59 3.53 -14.04
N GLY A 279 19.14 2.61 -13.25
CA GLY A 279 18.34 1.59 -12.57
C GLY A 279 17.33 2.20 -11.58
N THR A 280 17.74 3.23 -10.82
CA THR A 280 16.84 3.93 -9.90
C THR A 280 15.79 4.74 -10.65
N ALA A 281 16.15 5.41 -11.74
CA ALA A 281 15.21 6.17 -12.55
C ALA A 281 14.18 5.24 -13.24
N ILE A 282 14.62 4.11 -13.77
CA ILE A 282 13.74 3.09 -14.36
C ILE A 282 12.75 2.59 -13.32
N PHE A 283 13.20 2.26 -12.10
CA PHE A 283 12.32 1.84 -11.01
C PHE A 283 11.36 2.94 -10.59
N ALA A 284 11.80 4.21 -10.53
CA ALA A 284 10.94 5.35 -10.20
C ALA A 284 9.78 5.53 -11.20
N PHE A 285 10.00 5.18 -12.47
CA PHE A 285 8.99 5.27 -13.53
C PHE A 285 8.33 3.92 -13.88
N ASP A 286 8.48 2.91 -13.02
CA ASP A 286 7.69 1.70 -13.13
C ASP A 286 6.24 1.95 -12.71
N PHE A 287 5.28 1.42 -13.47
CA PHE A 287 3.86 1.65 -13.22
C PHE A 287 3.39 1.01 -11.93
N MET A 288 3.86 -0.20 -11.64
CA MET A 288 3.53 -0.92 -10.40
C MET A 288 4.07 -0.15 -9.18
N HIS A 289 5.33 0.30 -9.23
CA HIS A 289 5.91 1.10 -8.15
C HIS A 289 5.09 2.38 -7.93
N PHE A 290 4.76 3.12 -8.99
CA PHE A 290 4.01 4.36 -8.89
C PHE A 290 2.61 4.15 -8.33
N THR A 291 1.86 3.14 -8.84
CA THR A 291 0.48 2.89 -8.42
C THR A 291 0.43 2.33 -7.00
N GLN A 292 1.26 1.30 -6.69
CA GLN A 292 1.25 0.65 -5.37
C GLN A 292 1.70 1.56 -4.23
N THR A 293 2.56 2.54 -4.50
CA THR A 293 3.02 3.44 -3.44
C THR A 293 2.09 4.63 -3.21
N ARG A 294 1.09 4.85 -4.08
CA ARG A 294 0.11 5.94 -3.97
C ARG A 294 -1.26 5.50 -3.44
N ILE A 295 -1.40 4.26 -3.06
CA ILE A 295 -2.59 3.70 -2.42
C ILE A 295 -2.26 3.25 -1.00
N ALA A 296 -3.23 3.33 -0.09
CA ALA A 296 -3.04 2.86 1.28
C ALA A 296 -3.10 1.32 1.36
N THR A 297 -2.03 0.66 0.94
CA THR A 297 -1.82 -0.77 1.08
C THR A 297 -0.55 -1.09 1.85
N ILE A 298 -0.44 -2.32 2.35
CA ILE A 298 0.71 -2.75 3.16
C ILE A 298 1.88 -3.28 2.32
N ASP A 299 1.68 -3.51 1.03
CA ASP A 299 2.70 -4.03 0.10
C ASP A 299 3.91 -3.12 -0.02
N THR A 300 3.66 -1.83 -0.10
CA THR A 300 4.71 -0.80 -0.19
C THR A 300 5.72 -0.91 0.95
N TYR A 301 5.24 -1.06 2.18
CA TYR A 301 6.14 -1.19 3.34
C TYR A 301 6.93 -2.48 3.30
N ALA A 302 6.29 -3.59 2.92
CA ALA A 302 6.98 -4.87 2.75
C ALA A 302 8.13 -4.76 1.74
N VAL A 303 7.90 -4.17 0.55
CA VAL A 303 8.91 -3.99 -0.50
C VAL A 303 10.05 -3.07 -0.03
N PHE A 304 9.73 -1.98 0.66
CA PHE A 304 10.75 -1.09 1.23
C PHE A 304 11.70 -1.84 2.18
N PHE A 305 11.14 -2.63 3.11
CA PHE A 305 11.95 -3.40 4.05
C PHE A 305 12.69 -4.57 3.38
N ILE A 306 12.13 -5.17 2.32
CA ILE A 306 12.83 -6.15 1.48
C ILE A 306 14.08 -5.52 0.84
N LEU A 307 13.98 -4.33 0.27
CA LEU A 307 15.14 -3.62 -0.28
C LEU A 307 16.21 -3.35 0.78
N LEU A 308 15.82 -2.90 1.97
CA LEU A 308 16.74 -2.64 3.07
C LEU A 308 17.43 -3.91 3.57
N MET A 309 16.70 -5.01 3.79
CA MET A 309 17.30 -6.25 4.28
C MET A 309 18.29 -6.83 3.26
N TYR A 310 18.01 -6.75 1.95
CA TYR A 310 18.93 -7.15 0.90
C TYR A 310 20.15 -6.22 0.77
N LEU A 311 19.97 -4.90 0.86
CA LEU A 311 21.07 -3.95 0.89
C LEU A 311 22.06 -4.29 2.02
N PHE A 312 21.56 -4.49 3.24
CA PHE A 312 22.44 -4.79 4.38
C PHE A 312 23.02 -6.20 4.32
N MET A 313 22.30 -7.19 3.79
CA MET A 313 22.87 -8.51 3.52
C MET A 313 23.99 -8.43 2.48
N TYR A 314 23.82 -7.66 1.39
CA TYR A 314 24.86 -7.43 0.40
C TYR A 314 26.10 -6.78 1.02
N MET A 315 25.91 -5.79 1.88
CA MET A 315 27.00 -5.14 2.60
C MET A 315 27.69 -6.09 3.59
N TYR A 316 26.96 -7.02 4.20
CA TYR A 316 27.53 -8.03 5.09
C TYR A 316 28.40 -9.03 4.33
N VAL A 317 27.89 -9.64 3.27
CA VAL A 317 28.65 -10.69 2.53
C VAL A 317 29.90 -10.15 1.83
N ASN A 318 29.96 -8.83 1.54
CA ASN A 318 31.12 -8.19 0.94
C ASN A 318 32.06 -7.51 1.95
N GLY A 319 31.57 -7.09 3.13
CA GLY A 319 32.36 -6.36 4.11
C GLY A 319 32.58 -7.08 5.43
N GLY A 320 31.89 -8.18 5.69
CA GLY A 320 32.03 -9.03 6.89
C GLY A 320 31.61 -8.40 8.21
N ARG A 321 31.03 -7.18 8.21
CA ARG A 321 30.69 -6.45 9.43
C ARG A 321 29.36 -6.92 10.01
N LEU A 322 29.37 -7.43 11.24
CA LEU A 322 28.17 -7.94 11.92
C LEU A 322 27.03 -6.91 12.05
N ARG A 323 27.35 -5.62 12.15
CA ARG A 323 26.31 -4.57 12.17
C ARG A 323 25.41 -4.58 10.93
N HIS A 324 25.95 -4.94 9.75
CA HIS A 324 25.15 -5.03 8.55
C HIS A 324 24.24 -6.29 8.59
N LEU A 325 24.75 -7.39 9.11
CA LEU A 325 23.96 -8.59 9.33
C LEU A 325 22.83 -8.31 10.34
N ALA A 326 23.12 -7.60 11.44
CA ALA A 326 22.13 -7.17 12.41
C ALA A 326 21.04 -6.32 11.78
N LEU A 327 21.40 -5.28 11.01
CA LEU A 327 20.44 -4.41 10.32
C LEU A 327 19.59 -5.19 9.30
N SER A 328 20.18 -6.15 8.57
CA SER A 328 19.41 -7.04 7.68
C SER A 328 18.35 -7.81 8.45
N GLY A 329 18.67 -8.36 9.62
CA GLY A 329 17.72 -9.09 10.47
C GLY A 329 16.65 -8.18 11.11
N VAL A 330 17.02 -6.97 11.55
CA VAL A 330 16.05 -6.01 12.09
C VAL A 330 15.03 -5.62 11.01
N PHE A 331 15.48 -5.26 9.80
CA PHE A 331 14.56 -4.92 8.71
C PHE A 331 13.75 -6.12 8.21
N PHE A 332 14.30 -7.32 8.29
CA PHE A 332 13.52 -8.54 8.08
C PHE A 332 12.36 -8.63 9.09
N GLY A 333 12.62 -8.42 10.38
CA GLY A 333 11.58 -8.45 11.42
C GLY A 333 10.49 -7.39 11.22
N ILE A 334 10.89 -6.16 10.89
CA ILE A 334 9.95 -5.07 10.60
C ILE A 334 9.11 -5.39 9.36
N GLY A 335 9.74 -5.91 8.30
CA GLY A 335 9.04 -6.30 7.08
C GLY A 335 8.01 -7.42 7.33
N VAL A 336 8.38 -8.47 8.08
CA VAL A 336 7.46 -9.57 8.44
C VAL A 336 6.28 -9.06 9.27
N ALA A 337 6.50 -8.10 10.16
CA ALA A 337 5.43 -7.46 10.93
C ALA A 337 4.49 -6.57 10.07
N CYS A 338 4.92 -6.18 8.84
CA CYS A 338 4.05 -5.54 7.86
C CYS A 338 3.31 -6.55 6.99
N LYS A 339 4.00 -7.56 6.46
CA LYS A 339 3.42 -8.58 5.56
C LYS A 339 4.25 -9.86 5.52
N TRP A 340 3.59 -11.02 5.57
CA TRP A 340 4.26 -12.33 5.56
C TRP A 340 5.07 -12.64 4.30
N THR A 341 4.84 -11.96 3.19
CA THR A 341 5.65 -12.11 1.97
C THR A 341 7.14 -11.80 2.20
N CYS A 342 7.48 -11.03 3.25
CA CYS A 342 8.85 -10.80 3.68
C CYS A 342 9.56 -12.08 4.17
N LEU A 343 8.82 -13.12 4.59
CA LEU A 343 9.40 -14.43 4.92
C LEU A 343 10.06 -15.08 3.69
N TYR A 344 9.50 -14.86 2.50
CA TYR A 344 10.08 -15.34 1.24
C TYR A 344 11.44 -14.67 0.99
N ALA A 345 11.53 -13.36 1.19
CA ALA A 345 12.79 -12.63 1.16
C ALA A 345 13.79 -13.20 2.17
N GLY A 346 13.32 -13.49 3.40
CA GLY A 346 14.13 -14.12 4.46
C GLY A 346 14.74 -15.44 4.05
N ALA A 347 13.99 -16.29 3.32
CA ALA A 347 14.53 -17.53 2.75
C ALA A 347 15.68 -17.25 1.76
N GLY A 348 15.53 -16.24 0.89
CA GLY A 348 16.59 -15.80 -0.01
C GLY A 348 17.84 -15.33 0.74
N LEU A 349 17.66 -14.52 1.82
CA LEU A 349 18.76 -14.10 2.68
C LEU A 349 19.49 -15.28 3.33
N ALA A 350 18.75 -16.30 3.79
CA ALA A 350 19.33 -17.52 4.37
C ALA A 350 20.19 -18.27 3.35
N VAL A 351 19.72 -18.40 2.10
CA VAL A 351 20.49 -19.02 1.00
C VAL A 351 21.78 -18.23 0.72
N ILE A 352 21.69 -16.90 0.61
CA ILE A 352 22.87 -16.03 0.38
C ILE A 352 23.87 -16.17 1.53
N TRP A 353 23.39 -16.12 2.77
CA TRP A 353 24.21 -16.26 3.97
C TRP A 353 24.89 -17.64 4.01
N LEU A 354 24.15 -18.72 3.71
CA LEU A 354 24.68 -20.08 3.69
C LEU A 354 25.78 -20.25 2.64
N ILE A 355 25.55 -19.77 1.41
CA ILE A 355 26.56 -19.80 0.33
C ILE A 355 27.82 -19.03 0.76
N HIS A 356 27.67 -17.88 1.39
CA HIS A 356 28.80 -17.09 1.91
C HIS A 356 29.61 -17.89 2.95
N TRP A 357 28.93 -18.52 3.92
CA TRP A 357 29.60 -19.29 4.97
C TRP A 357 30.23 -20.61 4.47
N ILE A 358 29.60 -21.31 3.53
CA ILE A 358 30.23 -22.47 2.88
C ILE A 358 31.56 -22.08 2.23
N LYS A 359 31.63 -20.92 1.56
CA LYS A 359 32.89 -20.43 0.96
C LYS A 359 33.92 -20.08 2.02
N LEU A 360 33.53 -19.44 3.11
CA LEU A 360 34.45 -19.10 4.21
C LEU A 360 35.00 -20.36 4.91
N LEU A 361 34.16 -21.34 5.15
CA LEU A 361 34.57 -22.62 5.77
C LEU A 361 35.53 -23.41 4.87
N LYS A 362 35.24 -23.48 3.56
CA LYS A 362 36.17 -24.05 2.58
C LYS A 362 37.50 -23.31 2.48
N GLY A 363 37.47 -21.99 2.77
CA GLY A 363 38.67 -21.13 2.85
C GLY A 363 39.41 -21.19 4.19
N GLY A 364 39.09 -22.16 5.08
CA GLY A 364 39.79 -22.38 6.35
C GLY A 364 39.25 -21.55 7.55
N CYS A 365 38.09 -20.93 7.41
CA CYS A 365 37.45 -20.27 8.55
C CYS A 365 37.05 -21.31 9.61
N GLY A 366 37.47 -21.12 10.86
CA GLY A 366 37.23 -22.09 11.92
C GLY A 366 35.75 -22.20 12.32
N ALA A 367 35.32 -23.44 12.67
CA ALA A 367 33.96 -23.76 13.09
C ALA A 367 33.44 -22.89 14.25
N LYS A 368 34.30 -22.50 15.19
CA LYS A 368 33.95 -21.62 16.32
C LYS A 368 33.40 -20.25 15.84
N ARG A 369 33.97 -19.68 14.78
CA ARG A 369 33.49 -18.42 14.19
C ARG A 369 32.13 -18.60 13.50
N PHE A 370 31.93 -19.72 12.83
CA PHE A 370 30.65 -20.09 12.23
C PHE A 370 29.55 -20.21 13.29
N ILE A 371 29.79 -20.97 14.36
CA ILE A 371 28.84 -21.15 15.47
C ILE A 371 28.47 -19.80 16.10
N LYS A 372 29.45 -18.93 16.36
CA LYS A 372 29.18 -17.58 16.87
C LYS A 372 28.29 -16.77 15.93
N ASN A 373 28.47 -16.90 14.63
CA ASN A 373 27.63 -16.22 13.65
C ASN A 373 26.20 -16.84 13.58
N CYS A 374 26.06 -18.15 13.73
CA CYS A 374 24.76 -18.81 13.85
C CYS A 374 23.99 -18.28 15.08
N LEU A 375 24.65 -18.19 16.24
CA LEU A 375 24.05 -17.62 17.44
C LEU A 375 23.66 -16.14 17.26
N PHE A 376 24.49 -15.38 16.57
CA PHE A 376 24.16 -14.01 16.18
C PHE A 376 22.91 -13.95 15.28
N CYS A 377 22.83 -14.85 14.29
CA CYS A 377 21.65 -14.93 13.43
C CYS A 377 20.39 -15.35 14.22
N LEU A 378 20.50 -16.23 15.21
CA LEU A 378 19.36 -16.59 16.06
C LEU A 378 18.80 -15.37 16.80
N VAL A 379 19.67 -14.45 17.25
CA VAL A 379 19.21 -13.21 17.88
C VAL A 379 18.55 -12.28 16.86
N PHE A 380 19.21 -11.98 15.73
CA PHE A 380 18.78 -10.92 14.82
C PHE A 380 17.77 -11.37 13.77
N PHE A 381 17.67 -12.66 13.43
CA PHE A 381 16.70 -13.18 12.46
C PHE A 381 15.58 -14.03 13.09
N VAL A 382 15.63 -14.26 14.42
CA VAL A 382 14.55 -14.96 15.12
C VAL A 382 14.07 -14.14 16.33
N ALA A 383 14.90 -13.94 17.35
CA ALA A 383 14.44 -13.32 18.59
C ALA A 383 13.95 -11.87 18.39
N ILE A 384 14.72 -11.01 17.72
CA ILE A 384 14.33 -9.62 17.45
C ILE A 384 13.13 -9.54 16.50
N PRO A 385 13.04 -10.27 15.36
CA PRO A 385 11.84 -10.33 14.55
C PRO A 385 10.60 -10.77 15.33
N CYS A 386 10.69 -11.83 16.14
CA CYS A 386 9.57 -12.26 17.00
C CYS A 386 9.14 -11.16 17.98
N LEU A 387 10.10 -10.45 18.58
CA LEU A 387 9.82 -9.35 19.49
C LEU A 387 9.12 -8.18 18.79
N VAL A 388 9.66 -7.72 17.64
CA VAL A 388 9.06 -6.64 16.84
C VAL A 388 7.64 -7.02 16.40
N TYR A 389 7.48 -8.25 15.93
CA TYR A 389 6.20 -8.79 15.51
C TYR A 389 5.20 -8.80 16.66
N TYR A 390 5.58 -9.36 17.81
CA TYR A 390 4.74 -9.45 19.00
C TYR A 390 4.31 -8.07 19.52
N ILE A 391 5.25 -7.14 19.64
CA ILE A 391 4.96 -5.78 20.12
C ILE A 391 4.06 -5.03 19.12
N SER A 392 4.14 -5.29 17.82
CA SER A 392 3.31 -4.60 16.82
C SER A 392 1.80 -4.79 17.01
N TYR A 393 1.40 -5.81 17.77
CA TYR A 393 -0.01 -6.06 18.14
C TYR A 393 -0.55 -5.14 19.24
N PHE A 394 0.21 -4.16 19.72
CA PHE A 394 -0.21 -3.30 20.83
C PHE A 394 -1.59 -2.66 20.60
N ALA A 395 -1.94 -2.28 19.37
CA ALA A 395 -3.23 -1.69 19.05
C ALA A 395 -4.41 -2.66 19.27
N TYR A 396 -4.20 -3.96 19.08
CA TYR A 396 -5.21 -4.99 19.39
C TYR A 396 -5.44 -5.13 20.90
N GLY A 397 -4.36 -5.00 21.69
CA GLY A 397 -4.48 -4.95 23.16
C GLY A 397 -5.20 -3.70 23.62
N THR A 398 -4.86 -2.54 23.06
CA THR A 398 -5.51 -1.26 23.38
C THR A 398 -7.00 -1.28 23.06
N ALA A 399 -7.40 -1.85 21.93
CA ALA A 399 -8.82 -2.01 21.56
C ALA A 399 -9.61 -2.90 22.54
N ARG A 400 -8.94 -3.74 23.31
CA ARG A 400 -9.53 -4.56 24.40
C ARG A 400 -9.32 -3.97 25.80
N GLY A 401 -8.99 -2.68 25.88
CA GLY A 401 -8.81 -1.95 27.15
C GLY A 401 -7.49 -2.22 27.86
N MET A 402 -6.52 -2.88 27.22
CA MET A 402 -5.20 -3.10 27.79
C MET A 402 -4.31 -1.88 27.56
N HIS A 403 -3.57 -1.43 28.56
CA HIS A 403 -2.71 -0.26 28.48
C HIS A 403 -1.35 -0.48 29.15
N GLY A 404 -0.35 0.28 28.68
CA GLY A 404 0.99 0.30 29.25
C GLY A 404 1.83 -0.94 28.90
N VAL A 405 3.10 -0.90 29.29
CA VAL A 405 4.09 -1.95 28.96
C VAL A 405 3.74 -3.30 29.58
N GLY A 406 3.02 -3.30 30.70
CA GLY A 406 2.60 -4.51 31.41
C GLY A 406 1.74 -5.46 30.56
N MET A 407 0.97 -4.93 29.60
CA MET A 407 0.10 -5.75 28.74
C MET A 407 0.86 -6.82 27.97
N PHE A 408 2.09 -6.53 27.52
CA PHE A 408 2.92 -7.46 26.74
C PHE A 408 3.31 -8.73 27.53
N PHE A 409 3.19 -8.72 28.84
CA PHE A 409 3.51 -9.85 29.71
C PHE A 409 2.28 -10.62 30.21
N THR A 410 1.08 -10.24 29.74
CA THR A 410 -0.16 -10.93 30.11
C THR A 410 -0.43 -12.11 29.18
N LYS A 411 -1.08 -13.15 29.75
CA LYS A 411 -1.53 -14.28 28.93
C LYS A 411 -2.56 -13.85 27.89
N GLU A 412 -3.46 -12.95 28.29
CA GLU A 412 -4.52 -12.45 27.40
C GLU A 412 -3.95 -11.78 26.14
N TYR A 413 -2.90 -10.97 26.27
CA TYR A 413 -2.22 -10.38 25.10
C TYR A 413 -1.55 -11.45 24.22
N ALA A 414 -0.91 -12.45 24.82
CA ALA A 414 -0.31 -13.56 24.08
C ALA A 414 -1.38 -14.36 23.31
N ASP A 415 -2.53 -14.61 23.94
CA ASP A 415 -3.67 -15.30 23.31
C ASP A 415 -4.20 -14.52 22.11
N ILE A 416 -4.35 -13.18 22.21
CA ILE A 416 -4.72 -12.31 21.07
C ILE A 416 -3.77 -12.53 19.87
N VAL A 417 -2.47 -12.49 20.12
CA VAL A 417 -1.48 -12.66 19.05
C VAL A 417 -1.59 -14.06 18.44
N ILE A 418 -1.67 -15.11 19.25
CA ILE A 418 -1.75 -16.50 18.79
C ILE A 418 -3.05 -16.76 18.00
N GLU A 419 -4.17 -16.28 18.48
CA GLU A 419 -5.47 -16.42 17.81
C GLU A 419 -5.45 -15.74 16.44
N ASN A 420 -4.86 -14.55 16.36
CA ASN A 420 -4.73 -13.87 15.08
C ASN A 420 -3.80 -14.63 14.11
N GLN A 421 -2.71 -15.27 14.59
CA GLN A 421 -1.88 -16.12 13.72
C GLN A 421 -2.70 -17.29 13.14
N LYS A 422 -3.49 -17.96 13.97
CA LYS A 422 -4.37 -19.05 13.52
C LYS A 422 -5.37 -18.55 12.49
N PHE A 423 -6.02 -17.41 12.76
CA PHE A 423 -6.93 -16.79 11.81
C PHE A 423 -6.26 -16.49 10.47
N MET A 424 -5.11 -15.78 10.47
CA MET A 424 -4.38 -15.43 9.26
C MET A 424 -3.98 -16.67 8.45
N PHE A 425 -3.49 -17.71 9.12
CA PHE A 425 -3.10 -18.95 8.44
C PHE A 425 -4.32 -19.63 7.79
N THR A 426 -5.42 -19.76 8.52
CA THR A 426 -6.67 -20.34 8.00
C THR A 426 -7.24 -19.52 6.86
N TYR A 427 -7.28 -18.20 7.01
CA TYR A 427 -7.74 -17.28 5.97
C TYR A 427 -6.94 -17.45 4.68
N HIS A 428 -5.61 -17.33 4.75
CA HIS A 428 -4.76 -17.43 3.57
C HIS A 428 -4.70 -18.81 2.93
N SER A 429 -5.01 -19.87 3.65
CA SER A 429 -5.12 -21.23 3.09
C SER A 429 -6.47 -21.50 2.43
N GLY A 430 -7.52 -20.75 2.79
CA GLY A 430 -8.90 -21.01 2.39
C GLY A 430 -9.53 -20.03 1.38
N VAL A 431 -8.82 -18.96 1.00
CA VAL A 431 -9.38 -17.96 0.05
C VAL A 431 -9.42 -18.51 -1.38
N HIS A 432 -10.60 -18.88 -1.83
CA HIS A 432 -10.88 -19.35 -3.20
C HIS A 432 -12.02 -18.54 -3.85
N SER A 433 -12.04 -17.21 -3.62
CA SER A 433 -13.03 -16.34 -4.25
C SER A 433 -12.75 -16.18 -5.75
N GLU A 434 -13.77 -16.31 -6.58
CA GLU A 434 -13.69 -15.90 -7.98
C GLU A 434 -13.57 -14.38 -8.05
N HIS A 435 -12.60 -13.89 -8.80
CA HIS A 435 -12.40 -12.48 -9.03
C HIS A 435 -12.01 -12.24 -10.50
N PRO A 436 -12.66 -11.30 -11.20
CA PRO A 436 -12.45 -11.10 -12.65
C PRO A 436 -11.02 -10.75 -13.04
N TYR A 437 -10.24 -10.17 -12.13
CA TYR A 437 -8.83 -9.80 -12.32
C TYR A 437 -7.84 -10.73 -11.62
N SER A 438 -8.28 -11.89 -11.13
CA SER A 438 -7.36 -12.87 -10.54
C SER A 438 -6.35 -13.36 -11.57
N SER A 439 -5.09 -13.52 -11.16
CA SER A 439 -3.99 -13.93 -12.04
C SER A 439 -3.00 -14.83 -11.30
N ARG A 440 -2.25 -15.64 -12.05
CA ARG A 440 -1.27 -16.59 -11.53
C ARG A 440 0.14 -16.08 -11.77
N TRP A 441 1.09 -16.58 -11.00
CA TRP A 441 2.50 -16.19 -11.03
C TRP A 441 3.12 -16.15 -12.44
N TYR A 442 2.78 -17.10 -13.33
CA TYR A 442 3.28 -17.16 -14.71
C TYR A 442 2.69 -16.05 -15.62
N GLN A 443 1.54 -15.49 -15.28
CA GLN A 443 0.94 -14.35 -15.98
C GLN A 443 1.63 -13.05 -15.59
N TRP A 444 2.08 -12.93 -14.31
CA TRP A 444 2.75 -11.74 -13.81
C TRP A 444 4.10 -11.49 -14.49
N VAL A 445 4.90 -12.56 -14.69
CA VAL A 445 6.22 -12.43 -15.36
C VAL A 445 6.12 -11.99 -16.82
N LEU A 446 4.93 -11.99 -17.40
CA LEU A 446 4.65 -11.56 -18.77
C LEU A 446 3.72 -10.35 -18.84
N ASP A 447 3.26 -9.82 -17.69
CA ASP A 447 2.33 -8.68 -17.59
C ASP A 447 1.03 -8.91 -18.40
N ILE A 448 0.45 -10.13 -18.28
CA ILE A 448 -0.69 -10.55 -19.13
C ILE A 448 -2.03 -10.11 -18.55
N ARG A 449 -2.16 -10.02 -17.21
CA ARG A 449 -3.46 -9.81 -16.56
C ARG A 449 -3.37 -8.76 -15.45
N PRO A 450 -3.34 -7.46 -15.81
CA PRO A 450 -3.38 -6.35 -14.88
C PRO A 450 -4.63 -6.36 -14.00
N ILE A 451 -4.55 -5.71 -12.84
CA ILE A 451 -5.69 -5.54 -11.95
C ILE A 451 -6.22 -4.11 -11.99
N LEU A 452 -7.53 -3.97 -12.20
CA LEU A 452 -8.22 -2.69 -12.16
C LEU A 452 -8.45 -2.27 -10.71
N TYR A 453 -7.97 -1.06 -10.33
CA TYR A 453 -8.14 -0.50 -8.99
C TYR A 453 -9.31 0.46 -8.89
N TYR A 454 -9.56 1.21 -9.96
CA TYR A 454 -10.59 2.24 -9.97
C TYR A 454 -11.23 2.36 -11.35
N LEU A 455 -12.55 2.54 -11.36
CA LEU A 455 -13.34 2.80 -12.56
C LEU A 455 -14.51 3.70 -12.18
N LEU A 456 -14.64 4.83 -12.86
CA LEU A 456 -15.78 5.72 -12.78
C LEU A 456 -16.23 6.07 -14.20
N TYR A 457 -17.53 6.02 -14.44
CA TYR A 457 -18.16 6.51 -15.66
C TYR A 457 -18.79 7.88 -15.37
N PHE A 458 -18.64 8.79 -16.31
CA PHE A 458 -19.26 10.11 -16.27
C PHE A 458 -20.45 10.19 -17.22
N ASP A 459 -21.41 11.07 -16.94
CA ASP A 459 -22.64 11.25 -17.75
C ASP A 459 -22.36 11.65 -19.19
N ASN A 460 -21.24 12.30 -19.45
CA ASN A 460 -20.78 12.66 -20.80
C ASN A 460 -20.21 11.49 -21.61
N GLY A 461 -20.31 10.24 -21.13
CA GLY A 461 -19.79 9.03 -21.76
C GLY A 461 -18.28 8.82 -21.63
N THR A 462 -17.55 9.72 -20.93
CA THR A 462 -16.14 9.50 -20.60
C THR A 462 -15.99 8.63 -19.38
N ARG A 463 -14.78 8.08 -19.16
CA ARG A 463 -14.47 7.29 -17.97
C ARG A 463 -13.11 7.64 -17.39
N SER A 464 -12.99 7.53 -16.07
CA SER A 464 -11.72 7.56 -15.36
C SER A 464 -11.42 6.15 -14.85
N SER A 465 -10.26 5.61 -15.19
CA SER A 465 -9.84 4.29 -14.72
C SER A 465 -8.34 4.21 -14.57
N PHE A 466 -7.87 3.45 -13.59
CA PHE A 466 -6.48 3.07 -13.44
C PHE A 466 -6.37 1.71 -12.76
N GLY A 467 -5.24 1.06 -12.95
CA GLY A 467 -4.96 -0.27 -12.42
C GLY A 467 -3.48 -0.43 -12.07
N ALA A 468 -3.16 -1.52 -11.41
CA ALA A 468 -1.80 -1.91 -11.14
C ALA A 468 -1.34 -2.93 -12.19
N PHE A 469 -0.25 -2.62 -12.86
CA PHE A 469 0.45 -3.44 -13.82
C PHE A 469 1.90 -2.99 -13.91
N LEU A 470 2.75 -3.86 -14.43
CA LEU A 470 4.17 -3.56 -14.61
C LEU A 470 4.37 -2.65 -15.83
N ASN A 471 5.51 -1.97 -15.89
CA ASN A 471 5.92 -1.39 -17.15
C ASN A 471 6.32 -2.53 -18.10
N PRO A 472 5.61 -2.76 -19.24
CA PRO A 472 5.86 -3.93 -20.10
C PRO A 472 7.31 -4.02 -20.60
N VAL A 473 7.94 -2.88 -20.87
CA VAL A 473 9.34 -2.84 -21.32
C VAL A 473 10.27 -3.34 -20.22
N LEU A 474 10.02 -2.95 -18.96
CA LEU A 474 10.81 -3.42 -17.80
C LEU A 474 10.53 -4.88 -17.52
N CYS A 475 9.29 -5.31 -17.56
CA CYS A 475 8.89 -6.68 -17.30
C CYS A 475 9.58 -7.64 -18.28
N TRP A 476 9.48 -7.41 -19.58
CA TRP A 476 10.03 -8.29 -20.60
C TRP A 476 11.55 -8.20 -20.69
N ALA A 477 12.13 -7.01 -20.64
CA ALA A 477 13.59 -6.85 -20.60
C ALA A 477 14.16 -7.43 -19.29
N GLY A 478 13.46 -7.27 -18.17
CA GLY A 478 13.81 -7.84 -16.86
C GLY A 478 13.85 -9.35 -16.88
N LEU A 479 12.87 -10.01 -17.51
CA LEU A 479 12.86 -11.45 -17.66
C LEU A 479 14.10 -11.95 -18.42
N VAL A 480 14.43 -11.30 -19.54
CA VAL A 480 15.68 -11.60 -20.31
C VAL A 480 16.91 -11.38 -19.42
N ALA A 481 16.96 -10.27 -18.68
CA ALA A 481 18.08 -9.95 -17.79
C ALA A 481 18.24 -10.99 -16.66
N VAL A 482 17.14 -11.48 -16.07
CA VAL A 482 17.19 -12.55 -15.05
C VAL A 482 17.75 -13.84 -15.63
N VAL A 483 17.34 -14.23 -16.84
CA VAL A 483 17.89 -15.41 -17.52
C VAL A 483 19.39 -15.24 -17.79
N MET A 484 19.81 -14.06 -18.25
CA MET A 484 21.24 -13.74 -18.44
C MET A 484 22.00 -13.77 -17.11
N CYS A 485 21.45 -13.21 -16.04
CA CYS A 485 22.05 -13.30 -14.71
C CYS A 485 22.17 -14.74 -14.23
N ALA A 486 21.16 -15.59 -14.46
CA ALA A 486 21.23 -17.02 -14.14
C ALA A 486 22.35 -17.72 -14.92
N TYR A 487 22.48 -17.44 -16.21
CA TYR A 487 23.58 -17.95 -17.04
C TYR A 487 24.94 -17.51 -16.49
N LEU A 488 25.12 -16.22 -16.18
CA LEU A 488 26.38 -15.69 -15.64
C LEU A 488 26.69 -16.27 -14.25
N ALA A 489 25.70 -16.42 -13.40
CA ALA A 489 25.84 -17.02 -12.07
C ALA A 489 26.34 -18.47 -12.14
N ILE A 490 25.79 -19.26 -13.06
CA ILE A 490 26.14 -20.70 -13.22
C ILE A 490 27.45 -20.85 -13.97
N ARG A 491 27.60 -20.25 -15.16
CA ARG A 491 28.73 -20.48 -16.05
C ARG A 491 29.99 -19.72 -15.66
N ARG A 492 29.84 -18.47 -15.21
CA ARG A 492 30.96 -17.59 -14.80
C ARG A 492 31.13 -17.46 -13.30
N LYS A 493 30.23 -18.09 -12.50
CA LYS A 493 30.22 -18.00 -11.04
C LYS A 493 30.17 -16.54 -10.53
N ASP A 494 29.47 -15.68 -11.31
CA ASP A 494 29.34 -14.29 -10.97
C ASP A 494 28.49 -14.09 -9.71
N ARG A 495 29.07 -13.41 -8.70
CA ARG A 495 28.45 -13.27 -7.38
C ARG A 495 27.29 -12.27 -7.37
N ILE A 496 27.38 -11.23 -8.19
CA ILE A 496 26.32 -10.20 -8.27
C ILE A 496 25.11 -10.82 -8.93
N SER A 497 25.30 -11.48 -10.07
CA SER A 497 24.23 -12.20 -10.78
C SER A 497 23.59 -13.28 -9.90
N ALA A 498 24.37 -14.04 -9.14
CA ALA A 498 23.84 -15.02 -8.20
C ALA A 498 22.99 -14.37 -7.09
N PHE A 499 23.44 -13.24 -6.55
CA PHE A 499 22.69 -12.48 -5.54
C PHE A 499 21.34 -12.01 -6.07
N ILE A 500 21.31 -11.44 -7.29
CA ILE A 500 20.08 -10.97 -7.96
C ILE A 500 19.12 -12.14 -8.20
N VAL A 501 19.61 -13.24 -8.79
CA VAL A 501 18.77 -14.40 -9.10
C VAL A 501 18.19 -15.04 -7.84
N ILE A 502 18.97 -15.15 -6.78
CA ILE A 502 18.47 -15.70 -5.50
C ILE A 502 17.38 -14.80 -4.93
N GLY A 503 17.58 -13.48 -4.94
CA GLY A 503 16.57 -12.52 -4.48
C GLY A 503 15.27 -12.63 -5.27
N TYR A 504 15.36 -12.64 -6.59
CA TYR A 504 14.22 -12.78 -7.49
C TYR A 504 13.46 -14.09 -7.28
N LEU A 505 14.18 -15.21 -7.31
CA LEU A 505 13.56 -16.54 -7.15
C LEU A 505 12.97 -16.74 -5.75
N ALA A 506 13.57 -16.16 -4.71
CA ALA A 506 13.01 -16.24 -3.37
C ALA A 506 11.63 -15.59 -3.28
N GLN A 507 11.38 -14.51 -4.03
CA GLN A 507 10.06 -13.87 -4.07
C GLN A 507 9.08 -14.59 -5.00
N LEU A 508 9.54 -15.11 -6.14
CA LEU A 508 8.66 -15.70 -7.14
C LEU A 508 8.28 -17.16 -6.85
N LEU A 509 9.25 -18.01 -6.43
CA LEU A 509 9.04 -19.46 -6.33
C LEU A 509 7.93 -19.87 -5.34
N PRO A 510 7.72 -19.24 -4.19
CA PRO A 510 6.62 -19.59 -3.30
C PRO A 510 5.24 -19.52 -3.97
N TRP A 511 5.05 -18.59 -4.89
CA TRP A 511 3.78 -18.40 -5.61
C TRP A 511 3.44 -19.56 -6.57
N VAL A 512 4.43 -20.37 -6.97
CA VAL A 512 4.21 -21.58 -7.77
C VAL A 512 3.33 -22.58 -7.01
N PHE A 513 3.46 -22.64 -5.68
CA PHE A 513 2.77 -23.57 -4.80
C PHE A 513 1.47 -22.99 -4.20
N ILE A 514 1.21 -21.72 -4.39
CA ILE A 514 0.02 -21.04 -3.85
C ILE A 514 -1.12 -21.18 -4.82
N THR A 515 -2.21 -21.83 -4.38
CA THR A 515 -3.40 -22.13 -5.20
C THR A 515 -4.55 -21.13 -4.98
N ARG A 516 -4.52 -20.34 -3.90
CA ARG A 516 -5.54 -19.33 -3.59
C ARG A 516 -5.66 -18.26 -4.68
N THR A 517 -6.70 -17.43 -4.60
CA THR A 517 -6.85 -16.24 -5.44
C THR A 517 -5.67 -15.30 -5.24
N THR A 518 -5.04 -14.90 -6.33
CA THR A 518 -3.86 -14.03 -6.37
C THR A 518 -3.99 -12.99 -7.48
N PHE A 519 -3.18 -11.92 -7.40
CA PHE A 519 -3.23 -10.78 -8.31
C PHE A 519 -1.82 -10.35 -8.67
N GLU A 520 -1.66 -9.61 -9.76
CA GLU A 520 -0.39 -9.19 -10.30
C GLU A 520 0.45 -8.34 -9.33
N TYR A 521 -0.17 -7.52 -8.47
CA TYR A 521 0.58 -6.73 -7.49
C TYR A 521 1.37 -7.58 -6.46
N HIS A 522 1.08 -8.89 -6.33
CA HIS A 522 1.92 -9.79 -5.54
C HIS A 522 3.33 -9.98 -6.15
N TYR A 523 3.51 -9.61 -7.41
CA TYR A 523 4.81 -9.63 -8.08
C TYR A 523 5.68 -8.39 -7.77
N PHE A 524 5.10 -7.34 -7.18
CA PHE A 524 5.81 -6.10 -6.85
C PHE A 524 7.12 -6.30 -6.06
N PRO A 525 7.26 -7.25 -5.13
CA PRO A 525 8.53 -7.53 -4.45
C PRO A 525 9.58 -8.23 -5.33
N SER A 526 9.22 -8.76 -6.49
CA SER A 526 10.09 -9.55 -7.38
C SER A 526 10.81 -8.68 -8.39
#